data_24355d0f4a24554b356464643d92bfaa
#
_entry.id   24355d0f4a24554b356464643d92bfaa
#
_cell.length_a   1.000
_cell.length_b   1.000
_cell.length_c   1.000
_cell.angle_alpha   90.00
_cell.angle_beta   90.00
_cell.angle_gamma   90.00
#
_symmetry.space_group_name_H-M   'P 1'
#
loop_
_entity.id
_entity.type
_entity.pdbx_description
1 polymer ?
#
loop_
_entity_poly.entity_id
_entity_poly.type
_entity_poly.pdbx_seq_one_letter_code
_entity_poly.pdbx_strand_id
1 'polypeptide(L)'
;MHPTVLLDASRLLSRTERAAPTGIDRVCLAYAEWLIAHPHYRMVPVRARKGQLALVSNDWFRDRISEMRSRWNGLSEAQDRPQDTALLQALSATQRPQYSVRSPLPVSTETRKKRHVARQFFRARRTALPPAMAYINVGHTGLDEPELLTSLQDAGIARLLMVHDLIPVTHPQYCRPGDDAKHARRIHHALSLGSHIIANSAYTAAELERFASGLNLPRRPVEIAHLGLESHLGQAEPLVTSRPYFVHVGTIEGRKNLAFILNVWRTLTEQMGEQTPSLVLIGRYGWENEAELAMLHRCPELQGRVHQAEGMSDRLLTRLMLGAQAVLSPSSVEGFDLPAVEASALGVPLIASDIPPHRELVGHARLIDPQDGFGWMSAIKDYSIQKPEAPQYTAPDWARHFAIVDERILKPLATLHQQR
;
A
#
# COMPACT_ATOMS: atom_id res chain seq x y z
N MET A 1 34.26 9.71 -9.89
CA MET A 1 33.58 8.59 -9.17
C MET A 1 32.09 8.91 -9.08
N HIS A 2 31.21 7.91 -9.20
CA HIS A 2 29.77 8.15 -9.01
C HIS A 2 29.47 8.47 -7.55
N PRO A 3 28.63 9.49 -7.27
CA PRO A 3 28.20 9.80 -5.91
C PRO A 3 27.51 8.61 -5.25
N THR A 4 27.83 8.36 -3.99
CA THR A 4 27.27 7.20 -3.25
C THR A 4 25.94 7.58 -2.59
N VAL A 5 24.94 6.73 -2.76
CA VAL A 5 23.63 6.81 -2.12
C VAL A 5 23.44 5.58 -1.22
N LEU A 6 23.21 5.80 0.06
CA LEU A 6 22.84 4.77 1.03
C LEU A 6 21.34 4.51 0.94
N LEU A 7 20.93 3.29 0.61
CA LEU A 7 19.52 2.89 0.61
C LEU A 7 19.20 2.09 1.87
N ASP A 8 18.22 2.53 2.67
CA ASP A 8 17.72 1.73 3.78
C ASP A 8 16.96 0.49 3.28
N ALA A 9 17.60 -0.65 3.42
CA ALA A 9 17.07 -1.95 3.04
C ALA A 9 16.32 -2.67 4.18
N SER A 10 16.24 -2.08 5.37
CA SER A 10 15.75 -2.74 6.59
C SER A 10 14.37 -3.36 6.42
N ARG A 11 13.46 -2.64 5.76
CA ARG A 11 12.10 -3.12 5.50
C ARG A 11 12.11 -4.31 4.55
N LEU A 12 12.75 -4.21 3.39
CA LEU A 12 12.84 -5.31 2.42
C LEU A 12 13.48 -6.56 3.04
N LEU A 13 14.57 -6.39 3.78
CA LEU A 13 15.25 -7.49 4.47
C LEU A 13 14.37 -8.19 5.51
N SER A 14 13.41 -7.48 6.10
CA SER A 14 12.43 -8.08 7.02
C SER A 14 11.27 -8.77 6.30
N ARG A 15 11.17 -8.65 4.98
CA ARG A 15 10.06 -9.11 4.13
C ARG A 15 10.47 -10.18 3.12
N THR A 16 11.74 -10.60 3.09
CA THR A 16 12.27 -11.59 2.15
C THR A 16 11.49 -12.90 2.09
N GLU A 17 10.85 -13.31 3.19
CA GLU A 17 10.04 -14.54 3.29
C GLU A 17 8.54 -14.32 3.01
N ARG A 18 8.10 -13.09 2.75
CA ARG A 18 6.68 -12.83 2.52
C ARG A 18 6.25 -13.28 1.14
N ALA A 19 5.10 -13.95 1.09
CA ALA A 19 4.51 -14.38 -0.18
C ALA A 19 4.01 -13.18 -1.00
N ALA A 20 3.36 -12.18 -0.37
CA ALA A 20 2.82 -11.01 -1.05
C ALA A 20 3.30 -9.70 -0.41
N PRO A 21 3.59 -8.64 -1.22
CA PRO A 21 3.99 -7.34 -0.73
C PRO A 21 2.80 -6.55 -0.15
N THR A 22 3.10 -5.57 0.69
CA THR A 22 2.19 -4.46 1.00
C THR A 22 2.52 -3.27 0.09
N GLY A 23 1.67 -2.22 0.06
CA GLY A 23 1.96 -1.01 -0.71
C GLY A 23 3.35 -0.43 -0.43
N ILE A 24 3.72 -0.26 0.85
CA ILE A 24 5.05 0.26 1.22
C ILE A 24 6.17 -0.73 0.81
N ASP A 25 5.94 -2.04 0.79
CA ASP A 25 6.95 -3.01 0.36
C ASP A 25 7.22 -2.87 -1.15
N ARG A 26 6.18 -2.59 -1.97
CA ARG A 26 6.30 -2.28 -3.40
C ARG A 26 7.09 -0.99 -3.63
N VAL A 27 6.84 0.06 -2.85
CA VAL A 27 7.61 1.31 -2.92
C VAL A 27 9.09 1.05 -2.61
N CYS A 28 9.40 0.32 -1.53
CA CYS A 28 10.79 -0.02 -1.19
C CYS A 28 11.48 -0.81 -2.30
N LEU A 29 10.76 -1.73 -2.95
CA LEU A 29 11.29 -2.53 -4.05
C LEU A 29 11.55 -1.65 -5.27
N ALA A 30 10.63 -0.77 -5.66
CA ALA A 30 10.80 0.14 -6.78
C ALA A 30 12.02 1.06 -6.60
N TYR A 31 12.23 1.61 -5.40
CA TYR A 31 13.43 2.39 -5.09
C TYR A 31 14.71 1.57 -5.16
N ALA A 32 14.69 0.33 -4.69
CA ALA A 32 15.85 -0.57 -4.78
C ALA A 32 16.23 -0.86 -6.23
N GLU A 33 15.26 -1.22 -7.07
CA GLU A 33 15.46 -1.51 -8.48
C GLU A 33 15.94 -0.29 -9.27
N TRP A 34 15.30 0.86 -9.04
CA TRP A 34 15.70 2.11 -9.66
C TRP A 34 17.15 2.48 -9.35
N LEU A 35 17.55 2.44 -8.07
CA LEU A 35 18.93 2.77 -7.67
C LEU A 35 19.96 1.73 -8.12
N ILE A 36 19.58 0.45 -8.18
CA ILE A 36 20.42 -0.63 -8.71
C ILE A 36 20.73 -0.40 -10.20
N ALA A 37 19.75 0.07 -10.96
CA ALA A 37 19.86 0.31 -12.39
C ALA A 37 20.38 1.71 -12.72
N HIS A 38 20.52 2.62 -11.74
CA HIS A 38 20.81 4.02 -11.99
C HIS A 38 22.25 4.22 -12.50
N PRO A 39 22.46 4.89 -13.66
CA PRO A 39 23.79 4.98 -14.28
C PRO A 39 24.73 5.96 -13.58
N HIS A 40 24.22 6.91 -12.79
CA HIS A 40 25.02 8.02 -12.24
C HIS A 40 25.23 7.94 -10.72
N TYR A 41 24.57 7.02 -10.02
CA TYR A 41 24.74 6.85 -8.58
C TYR A 41 25.23 5.44 -8.23
N ARG A 42 26.13 5.39 -7.25
CA ARG A 42 26.54 4.11 -6.64
C ARG A 42 25.61 3.82 -5.46
N MET A 43 24.69 2.88 -5.60
CA MET A 43 23.85 2.44 -4.51
C MET A 43 24.63 1.54 -3.54
N VAL A 44 24.46 1.80 -2.23
CA VAL A 44 24.98 0.96 -1.14
C VAL A 44 23.83 0.63 -0.21
N PRO A 45 23.37 -0.64 -0.14
CA PRO A 45 22.30 -1.02 0.75
C PRO A 45 22.79 -1.05 2.21
N VAL A 46 22.00 -0.47 3.10
CA VAL A 46 22.28 -0.41 4.53
C VAL A 46 21.08 -0.90 5.34
N ARG A 47 21.34 -1.38 6.54
CA ARG A 47 20.33 -1.79 7.50
C ARG A 47 20.42 -0.95 8.75
N ALA A 48 19.32 -0.30 9.11
CA ALA A 48 19.17 0.41 10.37
C ALA A 48 18.92 -0.59 11.52
N ARG A 49 19.66 -0.45 12.60
CA ARG A 49 19.49 -1.23 13.84
C ARG A 49 20.05 -0.46 15.03
N LYS A 50 19.22 -0.20 16.03
CA LYS A 50 19.61 0.47 17.28
C LYS A 50 20.38 1.77 17.02
N GLY A 51 19.81 2.67 16.21
CA GLY A 51 20.40 3.97 15.90
C GLY A 51 21.67 3.94 15.04
N GLN A 52 22.09 2.79 14.50
CA GLN A 52 23.28 2.61 13.68
C GLN A 52 22.95 2.00 12.33
N LEU A 53 23.82 2.25 11.33
CA LEU A 53 23.76 1.58 10.03
C LEU A 53 24.79 0.46 9.95
N ALA A 54 24.36 -0.67 9.39
CA ALA A 54 25.23 -1.76 9.01
C ALA A 54 25.18 -1.93 7.48
N LEU A 55 26.37 -2.10 6.87
CA LEU A 55 26.47 -2.38 5.44
C LEU A 55 25.89 -3.75 5.10
N VAL A 56 25.17 -3.82 4.01
CA VAL A 56 24.72 -5.07 3.38
C VAL A 56 25.57 -5.30 2.12
N SER A 57 25.90 -6.56 1.82
CA SER A 57 26.63 -6.86 0.58
C SER A 57 25.78 -6.48 -0.64
N ASN A 58 26.37 -5.72 -1.56
CA ASN A 58 25.68 -5.27 -2.77
C ASN A 58 25.21 -6.44 -3.64
N ASP A 59 26.06 -7.44 -3.87
CA ASP A 59 25.74 -8.58 -4.73
C ASP A 59 24.61 -9.42 -4.10
N TRP A 60 24.76 -9.74 -2.82
CA TRP A 60 23.72 -10.45 -2.09
C TRP A 60 22.39 -9.69 -2.08
N PHE A 61 22.42 -8.35 -1.94
CA PHE A 61 21.20 -7.55 -1.97
C PHE A 61 20.53 -7.56 -3.35
N ARG A 62 21.31 -7.43 -4.42
CA ARG A 62 20.81 -7.52 -5.82
C ARG A 62 20.13 -8.87 -6.06
N ASP A 63 20.73 -9.96 -5.63
CA ASP A 63 20.15 -11.30 -5.75
C ASP A 63 18.82 -11.38 -4.99
N ARG A 64 18.77 -10.85 -3.76
CA ARG A 64 17.54 -10.85 -2.96
C ARG A 64 16.42 -9.99 -3.59
N ILE A 65 16.75 -8.84 -4.15
CA ILE A 65 15.79 -7.99 -4.87
C ILE A 65 15.23 -8.74 -6.09
N SER A 66 16.08 -9.37 -6.87
CA SER A 66 15.67 -10.18 -8.02
C SER A 66 14.76 -11.35 -7.61
N GLU A 67 15.13 -12.09 -6.55
CA GLU A 67 14.31 -13.18 -6.03
C GLU A 67 12.95 -12.68 -5.48
N MET A 68 12.93 -11.53 -4.78
CA MET A 68 11.69 -10.93 -4.29
C MET A 68 10.78 -10.52 -5.46
N ARG A 69 11.35 -9.88 -6.48
CA ARG A 69 10.62 -9.49 -7.69
C ARG A 69 10.05 -10.73 -8.41
N SER A 70 10.86 -11.76 -8.61
CA SER A 70 10.43 -13.01 -9.23
C SER A 70 9.34 -13.70 -8.42
N ARG A 71 9.44 -13.73 -7.10
CA ARG A 71 8.43 -14.31 -6.21
C ARG A 71 7.12 -13.53 -6.24
N TRP A 72 7.19 -12.20 -6.17
CA TRP A 72 6.00 -11.36 -6.17
C TRP A 72 5.35 -11.30 -7.55
N ASN A 73 6.13 -11.37 -8.64
CA ASN A 73 5.61 -11.53 -9.99
C ASN A 73 5.17 -12.99 -10.26
N GLY A 74 5.81 -13.98 -9.67
CA GLY A 74 5.42 -15.40 -9.80
C GLY A 74 4.04 -15.71 -9.18
N LEU A 75 3.52 -14.84 -8.31
CA LEU A 75 2.10 -14.87 -7.93
C LEU A 75 1.19 -14.57 -9.12
N SER A 76 1.69 -13.89 -10.16
CA SER A 76 0.94 -13.59 -11.36
C SER A 76 0.63 -14.83 -12.22
N GLU A 77 1.46 -15.88 -12.15
CA GLU A 77 1.33 -17.12 -12.92
C GLU A 77 0.92 -18.35 -12.09
N ALA A 78 0.71 -18.17 -10.77
CA ALA A 78 0.34 -19.26 -9.89
C ALA A 78 -1.01 -19.87 -10.30
N GLN A 79 -1.12 -21.21 -10.23
CA GLN A 79 -2.38 -21.91 -10.41
C GLN A 79 -3.40 -21.45 -9.35
N ASP A 80 -4.66 -21.42 -9.75
CA ASP A 80 -5.76 -21.09 -8.85
C ASP A 80 -5.78 -22.05 -7.66
N ARG A 81 -5.77 -21.50 -6.47
CA ARG A 81 -5.84 -22.27 -5.22
C ARG A 81 -7.28 -22.82 -5.02
N PRO A 82 -7.49 -23.83 -4.20
CA PRO A 82 -8.84 -24.33 -3.91
C PRO A 82 -9.83 -23.22 -3.50
N GLN A 83 -9.39 -22.23 -2.74
CA GLN A 83 -10.20 -21.07 -2.37
C GLN A 83 -10.55 -20.19 -3.57
N ASP A 84 -9.60 -19.98 -4.48
CA ASP A 84 -9.79 -19.18 -5.70
C ASP A 84 -10.80 -19.88 -6.62
N THR A 85 -10.67 -21.20 -6.79
CA THR A 85 -11.62 -22.02 -7.53
C THR A 85 -13.03 -21.97 -6.90
N ALA A 86 -13.14 -22.07 -5.58
CA ALA A 86 -14.41 -21.96 -4.87
C ALA A 86 -15.06 -20.57 -5.06
N LEU A 87 -14.27 -19.50 -5.03
CA LEU A 87 -14.76 -18.14 -5.30
C LEU A 87 -15.28 -18.01 -6.74
N LEU A 88 -14.52 -18.48 -7.73
CA LEU A 88 -14.93 -18.44 -9.13
C LEU A 88 -16.22 -19.25 -9.35
N GLN A 89 -16.35 -20.43 -8.76
CA GLN A 89 -17.57 -21.23 -8.79
C GLN A 89 -18.76 -20.49 -8.14
N ALA A 90 -18.55 -19.88 -6.99
CA ALA A 90 -19.60 -19.12 -6.29
C ALA A 90 -20.11 -17.93 -7.10
N LEU A 91 -19.24 -17.21 -7.81
CA LEU A 91 -19.59 -16.06 -8.65
C LEU A 91 -20.24 -16.48 -9.98
N SER A 92 -19.85 -17.63 -10.54
CA SER A 92 -20.35 -18.13 -11.84
C SER A 92 -21.60 -18.99 -11.71
N ALA A 93 -21.96 -19.41 -10.49
CA ALA A 93 -23.12 -20.26 -10.26
C ALA A 93 -24.43 -19.55 -10.64
N THR A 94 -25.32 -20.26 -11.36
CA THR A 94 -26.68 -19.78 -11.69
C THR A 94 -27.56 -19.64 -10.45
N GLN A 95 -27.39 -20.54 -9.48
CA GLN A 95 -28.02 -20.43 -8.17
C GLN A 95 -27.05 -19.85 -7.16
N ARG A 96 -27.54 -18.97 -6.29
CA ARG A 96 -26.72 -18.38 -5.23
C ARG A 96 -26.23 -19.46 -4.27
N PRO A 97 -24.95 -19.49 -3.92
CA PRO A 97 -24.45 -20.44 -2.93
C PRO A 97 -25.05 -20.14 -1.55
N GLN A 98 -25.35 -21.18 -0.80
CA GLN A 98 -25.88 -21.05 0.57
C GLN A 98 -24.87 -20.38 1.51
N TYR A 99 -23.58 -20.61 1.29
CA TYR A 99 -22.51 -20.10 2.13
C TYR A 99 -21.54 -19.23 1.33
N SER A 100 -20.98 -18.26 2.00
CA SER A 100 -19.95 -17.40 1.45
C SER A 100 -18.58 -18.09 1.45
N VAL A 101 -17.77 -17.83 0.44
CA VAL A 101 -16.35 -18.19 0.47
C VAL A 101 -15.63 -17.28 1.44
N ARG A 102 -14.79 -17.84 2.31
CA ARG A 102 -14.00 -17.11 3.32
C ARG A 102 -12.61 -17.71 3.44
N SER A 103 -11.62 -16.84 3.65
CA SER A 103 -10.32 -17.27 4.13
C SER A 103 -10.41 -17.73 5.60
N PRO A 104 -9.60 -18.69 6.02
CA PRO A 104 -9.51 -19.06 7.42
C PRO A 104 -9.19 -17.85 8.29
N LEU A 105 -9.83 -17.75 9.44
CA LEU A 105 -9.45 -16.75 10.43
C LEU A 105 -7.98 -16.94 10.82
N PRO A 106 -7.23 -15.88 10.99
CA PRO A 106 -5.86 -15.99 11.49
C PRO A 106 -5.92 -16.66 12.85
N VAL A 107 -5.32 -17.85 12.95
CA VAL A 107 -5.16 -18.52 14.25
C VAL A 107 -4.35 -17.55 15.12
N SER A 108 -4.87 -17.21 16.30
CA SER A 108 -4.17 -16.39 17.27
C SER A 108 -2.88 -17.10 17.65
N THR A 109 -1.81 -16.80 16.95
CA THR A 109 -0.49 -17.35 17.28
C THR A 109 0.11 -16.46 18.34
N GLU A 110 -0.28 -16.66 19.59
CA GLU A 110 0.54 -16.24 20.73
C GLU A 110 1.94 -16.87 20.74
N THR A 111 2.20 -17.76 19.81
CA THR A 111 3.50 -18.42 19.63
C THR A 111 3.87 -18.53 18.16
N ARG A 112 3.96 -17.42 17.43
CA ARG A 112 4.87 -17.42 16.31
C ARG A 112 6.28 -17.36 16.89
N LYS A 113 6.85 -18.52 17.22
CA LYS A 113 8.29 -18.69 17.45
C LYS A 113 8.96 -17.87 16.34
N LYS A 114 9.61 -16.76 16.72
CA LYS A 114 10.50 -16.00 15.84
C LYS A 114 11.50 -17.01 15.31
N ARG A 115 11.23 -17.61 14.15
CA ARG A 115 12.19 -18.48 13.49
C ARG A 115 13.43 -17.65 13.28
N HIS A 116 14.50 -18.07 13.91
CA HIS A 116 15.82 -17.48 13.89
C HIS A 116 16.46 -17.68 12.49
N VAL A 117 15.84 -17.14 11.43
CA VAL A 117 16.46 -17.08 10.10
C VAL A 117 17.57 -16.03 10.04
N ALA A 118 17.67 -15.18 11.04
CA ALA A 118 18.61 -14.06 11.03
C ALA A 118 20.05 -14.37 11.42
N ARG A 119 20.41 -15.60 11.83
CA ARG A 119 21.75 -15.86 12.39
C ARG A 119 22.84 -16.24 11.37
N GLN A 120 22.51 -16.69 10.18
CA GLN A 120 23.54 -17.18 9.24
C GLN A 120 24.06 -16.14 8.25
N PHE A 121 23.40 -15.00 8.05
CA PHE A 121 23.72 -14.09 6.93
C PHE A 121 24.26 -12.72 7.33
N PHE A 122 24.37 -12.37 8.59
CA PHE A 122 24.88 -11.08 9.02
C PHE A 122 26.19 -11.18 9.78
N ARG A 123 27.28 -11.47 9.09
CA ARG A 123 28.55 -10.85 9.44
C ARG A 123 28.48 -9.38 9.00
N ALA A 124 27.65 -8.59 9.65
CA ALA A 124 27.75 -7.15 9.60
C ALA A 124 29.11 -6.79 10.19
N ARG A 125 30.12 -6.64 9.33
CA ARG A 125 31.35 -6.00 9.75
C ARG A 125 30.97 -4.60 10.17
N ARG A 126 31.41 -4.16 11.36
CA ARG A 126 31.52 -2.75 11.75
C ARG A 126 32.57 -2.11 10.83
N THR A 127 32.25 -1.96 9.58
CA THR A 127 33.06 -1.25 8.61
C THR A 127 32.53 0.19 8.61
N ALA A 128 33.41 1.17 8.65
CA ALA A 128 33.01 2.55 8.49
C ALA A 128 32.14 2.69 7.22
N LEU A 129 31.08 3.49 7.31
CA LEU A 129 30.26 3.79 6.12
C LEU A 129 31.14 4.43 5.06
N PRO A 130 30.97 4.11 3.77
CA PRO A 130 31.65 4.82 2.72
C PRO A 130 31.20 6.29 2.74
N PRO A 131 32.06 7.23 2.29
CA PRO A 131 31.60 8.58 2.03
C PRO A 131 30.37 8.55 1.13
N ALA A 132 29.31 9.20 1.57
CA ALA A 132 28.02 9.15 0.88
C ALA A 132 27.39 10.54 0.81
N MET A 133 26.76 10.82 -0.32
CA MET A 133 26.04 12.05 -0.59
C MET A 133 24.68 12.07 0.14
N ALA A 134 23.98 10.97 0.12
CA ALA A 134 22.62 10.87 0.63
C ALA A 134 22.30 9.50 1.25
N TYR A 135 21.38 9.50 2.20
CA TYR A 135 20.68 8.34 2.76
C TYR A 135 19.20 8.44 2.40
N ILE A 136 18.63 7.38 1.85
CA ILE A 136 17.23 7.29 1.45
C ILE A 136 16.51 6.25 2.32
N ASN A 137 15.43 6.67 2.98
CA ASN A 137 14.54 5.79 3.75
C ASN A 137 13.09 5.99 3.33
N VAL A 138 12.55 5.03 2.62
CA VAL A 138 11.14 5.00 2.17
C VAL A 138 10.30 3.96 2.90
N GLY A 139 10.88 3.26 3.89
CA GLY A 139 10.24 2.17 4.63
C GLY A 139 9.84 2.51 6.05
N HIS A 140 10.12 3.72 6.55
CA HIS A 140 9.91 4.20 7.92
C HIS A 140 10.66 3.42 9.02
N THR A 141 11.55 2.49 8.67
CA THR A 141 12.27 1.69 9.66
C THR A 141 13.32 2.54 10.37
N GLY A 142 13.32 2.52 11.71
CA GLY A 142 14.31 3.23 12.53
C GLY A 142 14.12 4.74 12.63
N LEU A 143 13.08 5.33 12.03
CA LEU A 143 12.81 6.77 12.14
C LEU A 143 12.30 7.19 13.51
N ASP A 144 11.90 6.24 14.35
CA ASP A 144 11.55 6.45 15.76
C ASP A 144 12.80 6.55 16.68
N GLU A 145 14.00 6.29 16.14
CA GLU A 145 15.32 6.41 16.83
C GLU A 145 16.08 7.61 16.25
N PRO A 146 16.20 8.76 16.95
CA PRO A 146 16.81 9.98 16.39
C PRO A 146 18.32 9.86 16.17
N GLU A 147 19.00 8.99 16.91
CA GLU A 147 20.48 8.83 16.89
C GLU A 147 20.98 8.51 15.49
N LEU A 148 20.21 7.73 14.71
CA LEU A 148 20.58 7.42 13.33
C LEU A 148 20.63 8.68 12.46
N LEU A 149 19.56 9.47 12.48
CA LEU A 149 19.46 10.67 11.64
C LEU A 149 20.45 11.74 12.09
N THR A 150 20.71 11.85 13.40
CA THR A 150 21.71 12.76 13.96
C THR A 150 23.11 12.37 13.50
N SER A 151 23.49 11.09 13.61
CA SER A 151 24.81 10.63 13.14
C SER A 151 25.05 10.83 11.66
N LEU A 152 24.02 10.68 10.83
CA LEU A 152 24.08 11.00 9.40
C LEU A 152 24.22 12.50 9.14
N GLN A 153 23.56 13.33 9.96
CA GLN A 153 23.71 14.77 9.89
C GLN A 153 25.13 15.21 10.22
N ASP A 154 25.70 14.69 11.30
CA ASP A 154 27.07 14.99 11.75
C ASP A 154 28.11 14.54 10.70
N ALA A 155 27.81 13.46 9.98
CA ALA A 155 28.62 13.00 8.85
C ALA A 155 28.40 13.79 7.55
N GLY A 156 27.55 14.82 7.54
CA GLY A 156 27.25 15.63 6.37
C GLY A 156 26.46 14.91 5.28
N ILE A 157 25.82 13.77 5.60
CA ILE A 157 25.02 12.98 4.66
C ILE A 157 23.60 13.53 4.62
N ALA A 158 23.09 13.85 3.42
CA ALA A 158 21.70 14.29 3.25
C ALA A 158 20.71 13.13 3.57
N ARG A 159 19.59 13.42 4.23
CA ARG A 159 18.59 12.44 4.67
C ARG A 159 17.30 12.67 3.88
N LEU A 160 17.05 11.81 2.89
CA LEU A 160 15.81 11.76 2.11
C LEU A 160 14.86 10.77 2.78
N LEU A 161 13.72 11.26 3.25
CA LEU A 161 12.76 10.45 4.00
C LEU A 161 11.41 10.54 3.31
N MET A 162 10.80 9.38 3.01
CA MET A 162 9.47 9.35 2.44
C MET A 162 8.43 9.15 3.54
N VAL A 163 7.35 9.93 3.50
CA VAL A 163 6.19 9.78 4.37
C VAL A 163 4.99 9.37 3.53
N HIS A 164 4.37 8.25 3.92
CA HIS A 164 3.24 7.67 3.20
C HIS A 164 1.89 8.21 3.65
N ASP A 165 1.75 8.49 4.94
CA ASP A 165 0.55 9.04 5.57
C ASP A 165 0.88 9.52 6.99
N LEU A 166 -0.09 10.21 7.61
CA LEU A 166 -0.10 10.55 9.02
C LEU A 166 -1.27 9.89 9.76
N ILE A 167 -1.90 8.87 9.17
CA ILE A 167 -3.11 8.24 9.68
C ILE A 167 -3.02 7.85 11.16
N PRO A 168 -1.94 7.22 11.66
CA PRO A 168 -1.86 6.89 13.08
C PRO A 168 -1.92 8.11 14.00
N VAL A 169 -1.52 9.29 13.51
CA VAL A 169 -1.54 10.55 14.27
C VAL A 169 -2.89 11.26 14.15
N THR A 170 -3.43 11.31 12.95
CA THR A 170 -4.66 12.06 12.64
C THR A 170 -5.93 11.27 12.92
N HIS A 171 -5.87 9.94 12.85
CA HIS A 171 -6.99 9.00 13.00
C HIS A 171 -6.57 7.79 13.86
N PRO A 172 -6.15 8.01 15.13
CA PRO A 172 -5.64 6.94 16.00
C PRO A 172 -6.66 5.84 16.26
N GLN A 173 -7.96 6.13 16.15
CA GLN A 173 -9.06 5.17 16.31
C GLN A 173 -9.02 4.01 15.30
N TYR A 174 -8.30 4.15 14.20
CA TYR A 174 -8.14 3.10 13.18
C TYR A 174 -6.82 2.32 13.32
N CYS A 175 -6.04 2.62 14.36
CA CYS A 175 -4.70 2.08 14.54
C CYS A 175 -4.59 1.34 15.87
N ARG A 176 -3.58 0.49 16.01
CA ARG A 176 -3.33 -0.19 17.27
C ARG A 176 -2.92 0.79 18.35
N PRO A 177 -3.31 0.55 19.61
CA PRO A 177 -2.84 1.36 20.73
C PRO A 177 -1.32 1.55 20.72
N GLY A 178 -0.86 2.80 20.79
CA GLY A 178 0.56 3.17 20.79
C GLY A 178 1.20 3.38 19.41
N ASP A 179 0.50 3.04 18.30
CA ASP A 179 0.99 3.33 16.95
C ASP A 179 1.00 4.85 16.68
N ASP A 180 0.05 5.59 17.26
CA ASP A 180 -0.06 7.05 17.21
C ASP A 180 1.20 7.74 17.76
N ALA A 181 1.58 7.43 18.99
CA ALA A 181 2.75 8.00 19.64
C ALA A 181 4.06 7.60 18.92
N LYS A 182 4.13 6.36 18.45
CA LYS A 182 5.29 5.88 17.70
C LYS A 182 5.40 6.59 16.35
N HIS A 183 4.28 6.75 15.64
CA HIS A 183 4.27 7.42 14.35
C HIS A 183 4.54 8.92 14.48
N ALA A 184 3.95 9.58 15.49
CA ALA A 184 4.24 10.97 15.80
C ALA A 184 5.74 11.22 16.01
N ARG A 185 6.45 10.35 16.75
CA ARG A 185 7.91 10.43 16.89
C ARG A 185 8.64 10.31 15.56
N ARG A 186 8.23 9.37 14.68
CA ARG A 186 8.82 9.23 13.33
C ARG A 186 8.67 10.49 12.50
N ILE A 187 7.46 11.05 12.46
CA ILE A 187 7.19 12.28 11.72
C ILE A 187 7.96 13.46 12.32
N HIS A 188 7.98 13.58 13.64
CA HIS A 188 8.76 14.61 14.33
C HIS A 188 10.25 14.52 13.95
N HIS A 189 10.86 13.33 13.99
CA HIS A 189 12.27 13.16 13.63
C HIS A 189 12.50 13.38 12.13
N ALA A 190 11.58 12.95 11.26
CA ALA A 190 11.68 13.21 9.83
C ALA A 190 11.70 14.72 9.53
N LEU A 191 10.82 15.48 10.16
CA LEU A 191 10.72 16.92 9.99
C LEU A 191 11.88 17.69 10.65
N SER A 192 12.34 17.24 11.82
CA SER A 192 13.42 17.93 12.56
C SER A 192 14.80 17.61 11.96
N LEU A 193 15.06 16.37 11.61
CA LEU A 193 16.37 15.84 11.23
C LEU A 193 16.48 15.46 9.75
N GLY A 194 15.39 15.32 9.01
CA GLY A 194 15.40 15.10 7.56
C GLY A 194 15.97 16.30 6.81
N SER A 195 16.62 16.07 5.67
CA SER A 195 17.06 17.12 4.76
C SER A 195 15.97 17.44 3.73
N HIS A 196 15.38 16.40 3.16
CA HIS A 196 14.29 16.45 2.19
C HIS A 196 13.24 15.43 2.56
N ILE A 197 11.97 15.79 2.40
CA ILE A 197 10.83 14.90 2.62
C ILE A 197 10.16 14.63 1.27
N ILE A 198 9.78 13.39 1.04
CA ILE A 198 8.97 12.98 -0.11
C ILE A 198 7.60 12.59 0.42
N ALA A 199 6.54 13.20 -0.09
CA ALA A 199 5.16 12.83 0.17
C ALA A 199 4.58 12.14 -1.08
N ASN A 200 3.77 11.11 -0.88
CA ASN A 200 3.13 10.38 -1.98
C ASN A 200 1.89 11.09 -2.56
N SER A 201 1.39 12.13 -1.88
CA SER A 201 0.23 12.91 -2.29
C SER A 201 0.32 14.34 -1.74
N ALA A 202 -0.40 15.27 -2.38
CA ALA A 202 -0.55 16.64 -1.86
C ALA A 202 -1.27 16.64 -0.51
N TYR A 203 -2.21 15.72 -0.31
CA TYR A 203 -2.87 15.55 0.99
C TYR A 203 -1.86 15.18 2.09
N THR A 204 -1.00 14.20 1.86
CA THR A 204 0.05 13.83 2.83
C THR A 204 1.02 14.99 3.09
N ALA A 205 1.38 15.77 2.06
CA ALA A 205 2.21 16.96 2.23
C ALA A 205 1.53 18.03 3.10
N ALA A 206 0.23 18.27 2.89
CA ALA A 206 -0.54 19.23 3.71
C ALA A 206 -0.68 18.75 5.17
N GLU A 207 -0.87 17.45 5.41
CA GLU A 207 -0.87 16.89 6.76
C GLU A 207 0.49 17.08 7.47
N LEU A 208 1.59 16.88 6.75
CA LEU A 208 2.95 17.13 7.27
C LEU A 208 3.14 18.60 7.65
N GLU A 209 2.66 19.54 6.84
CA GLU A 209 2.75 20.98 7.13
C GLU A 209 1.91 21.34 8.34
N ARG A 210 0.70 20.80 8.48
CA ARG A 210 -0.14 20.99 9.68
C ARG A 210 0.55 20.46 10.93
N PHE A 211 1.10 19.25 10.87
CA PHE A 211 1.82 18.65 11.99
C PHE A 211 3.05 19.48 12.39
N ALA A 212 3.86 19.92 11.40
CA ALA A 212 5.03 20.76 11.64
C ALA A 212 4.64 22.08 12.30
N SER A 213 3.60 22.74 11.79
CA SER A 213 3.10 24.03 12.32
C SER A 213 2.57 23.90 13.74
N GLY A 214 1.86 22.82 14.06
CA GLY A 214 1.34 22.54 15.40
C GLY A 214 2.42 22.35 16.46
N LEU A 215 3.64 21.98 16.06
CA LEU A 215 4.78 21.76 16.96
C LEU A 215 5.90 22.81 16.79
N ASN A 216 5.68 23.88 16.01
CA ASN A 216 6.68 24.91 15.69
C ASN A 216 7.99 24.32 15.13
N LEU A 217 7.90 23.22 14.32
CA LEU A 217 9.07 22.61 13.72
C LEU A 217 9.57 23.41 12.51
N PRO A 218 10.87 23.30 12.16
CA PRO A 218 11.42 23.95 10.97
C PRO A 218 10.69 23.48 9.70
N ARG A 219 10.37 24.40 8.81
CA ARG A 219 9.87 24.04 7.48
C ARG A 219 10.94 23.28 6.73
N ARG A 220 10.59 22.14 6.17
CA ARG A 220 11.48 21.32 5.33
C ARG A 220 10.93 21.31 3.90
N PRO A 221 11.79 21.23 2.87
CA PRO A 221 11.34 20.98 1.52
C PRO A 221 10.57 19.64 1.48
N VAL A 222 9.33 19.67 1.00
CA VAL A 222 8.50 18.49 0.77
C VAL A 222 8.22 18.41 -0.72
N GLU A 223 8.73 17.35 -1.35
CA GLU A 223 8.45 17.06 -2.76
C GLU A 223 7.28 16.07 -2.86
N ILE A 224 6.28 16.44 -3.66
CA ILE A 224 5.15 15.56 -3.94
C ILE A 224 5.52 14.68 -5.13
N ALA A 225 5.61 13.37 -4.90
CA ALA A 225 5.88 12.39 -5.93
C ALA A 225 4.87 11.24 -5.82
N HIS A 226 3.88 11.23 -6.70
CA HIS A 226 2.85 10.19 -6.74
C HIS A 226 3.47 8.82 -7.00
N LEU A 227 2.95 7.78 -6.34
CA LEU A 227 3.44 6.41 -6.52
C LEU A 227 3.09 5.90 -7.91
N GLY A 228 4.04 5.26 -8.56
CA GLY A 228 3.79 4.57 -9.83
C GLY A 228 3.07 3.23 -9.61
N LEU A 229 2.44 2.75 -10.67
CA LEU A 229 1.82 1.43 -10.72
C LEU A 229 2.79 0.39 -11.28
N GLU A 230 2.53 -0.88 -10.96
CA GLU A 230 3.27 -2.01 -11.54
C GLU A 230 2.80 -2.26 -12.99
N SER A 231 3.74 -2.55 -13.87
CA SER A 231 3.49 -2.68 -15.32
C SER A 231 2.67 -3.89 -15.75
N HIS A 232 2.44 -4.87 -14.86
CA HIS A 232 1.73 -6.11 -15.18
C HIS A 232 0.20 -6.02 -15.04
N LEU A 233 -0.32 -4.88 -14.59
CA LEU A 233 -1.75 -4.63 -14.57
C LEU A 233 -2.26 -4.48 -16.02
N GLY A 234 -3.22 -5.32 -16.43
CA GLY A 234 -3.93 -5.13 -17.71
C GLY A 234 -3.88 -6.27 -18.72
N GLN A 235 -3.10 -7.34 -18.49
CA GLN A 235 -3.05 -8.50 -19.41
C GLN A 235 -3.94 -9.66 -18.95
N ALA A 236 -5.22 -9.44 -18.72
CA ALA A 236 -6.14 -10.49 -18.32
C ALA A 236 -7.53 -10.26 -18.90
N GLU A 237 -8.21 -11.37 -19.28
CA GLU A 237 -9.59 -11.32 -19.71
C GLU A 237 -10.53 -11.11 -18.53
N PRO A 238 -11.56 -10.24 -18.66
CA PRO A 238 -12.55 -10.04 -17.60
C PRO A 238 -13.20 -11.34 -17.16
N LEU A 239 -13.47 -11.49 -15.86
CA LEU A 239 -14.29 -12.61 -15.40
C LEU A 239 -15.75 -12.36 -15.80
N VAL A 240 -16.33 -13.29 -16.55
CA VAL A 240 -17.76 -13.30 -16.88
C VAL A 240 -18.52 -14.09 -15.81
N THR A 241 -19.56 -13.50 -15.25
CA THR A 241 -20.38 -14.10 -14.19
C THR A 241 -21.87 -14.04 -14.54
N SER A 242 -22.66 -14.90 -13.93
CA SER A 242 -24.12 -14.93 -14.12
C SER A 242 -24.85 -13.78 -13.42
N ARG A 243 -24.20 -13.14 -12.44
CA ARG A 243 -24.73 -12.02 -11.65
C ARG A 243 -23.73 -10.90 -11.57
N PRO A 244 -24.19 -9.63 -11.46
CA PRO A 244 -23.31 -8.51 -11.20
C PRO A 244 -22.58 -8.68 -9.86
N TYR A 245 -21.33 -8.26 -9.82
CA TYR A 245 -20.54 -8.21 -8.59
C TYR A 245 -19.68 -6.97 -8.50
N PHE A 246 -19.31 -6.61 -7.29
CA PHE A 246 -18.42 -5.52 -6.93
C PHE A 246 -17.19 -6.07 -6.22
N VAL A 247 -16.09 -5.35 -6.31
CA VAL A 247 -14.82 -5.76 -5.71
C VAL A 247 -14.31 -4.66 -4.78
N HIS A 248 -13.85 -5.04 -3.59
CA HIS A 248 -13.02 -4.19 -2.75
C HIS A 248 -11.65 -4.85 -2.60
N VAL A 249 -10.58 -4.08 -2.76
CA VAL A 249 -9.20 -4.56 -2.61
C VAL A 249 -8.52 -3.82 -1.46
N GLY A 250 -8.09 -4.54 -0.44
CA GLY A 250 -7.41 -3.98 0.71
C GLY A 250 -7.46 -4.86 1.95
N THR A 251 -6.60 -4.57 2.91
CA THR A 251 -6.65 -5.22 4.24
C THR A 251 -7.99 -4.91 4.90
N ILE A 252 -8.63 -5.93 5.49
CA ILE A 252 -9.86 -5.76 6.25
C ILE A 252 -9.51 -5.15 7.60
N GLU A 253 -9.67 -3.83 7.70
CA GLU A 253 -9.32 -3.02 8.86
C GLU A 253 -10.24 -1.79 8.96
N GLY A 254 -10.42 -1.22 10.15
CA GLY A 254 -11.44 -0.20 10.43
C GLY A 254 -11.41 1.02 9.50
N ARG A 255 -10.21 1.53 9.14
CA ARG A 255 -10.09 2.69 8.25
C ARG A 255 -10.65 2.46 6.83
N LYS A 256 -10.74 1.22 6.38
CA LYS A 256 -11.34 0.83 5.09
C LYS A 256 -12.87 0.90 5.10
N ASN A 257 -13.46 1.19 6.25
CA ASN A 257 -14.90 1.42 6.43
C ASN A 257 -15.80 0.26 5.93
N LEU A 258 -15.28 -0.97 6.05
CA LEU A 258 -15.98 -2.14 5.52
C LEU A 258 -17.21 -2.50 6.34
N ALA A 259 -17.26 -2.23 7.64
CA ALA A 259 -18.45 -2.40 8.45
C ALA A 259 -19.63 -1.60 7.90
N PHE A 260 -19.39 -0.37 7.43
CA PHE A 260 -20.39 0.45 6.76
C PHE A 260 -20.88 -0.20 5.45
N ILE A 261 -19.97 -0.61 4.56
CA ILE A 261 -20.32 -1.25 3.28
C ILE A 261 -21.06 -2.58 3.50
N LEU A 262 -20.69 -3.35 4.50
CA LEU A 262 -21.42 -4.59 4.85
C LEU A 262 -22.85 -4.29 5.31
N ASN A 263 -23.09 -3.21 6.05
CA ASN A 263 -24.44 -2.75 6.38
C ASN A 263 -25.24 -2.30 5.14
N VAL A 264 -24.59 -1.59 4.21
CA VAL A 264 -25.18 -1.27 2.91
C VAL A 264 -25.61 -2.55 2.18
N TRP A 265 -24.74 -3.58 2.14
CA TRP A 265 -25.07 -4.88 1.52
C TRP A 265 -26.22 -5.61 2.23
N ARG A 266 -26.26 -5.57 3.57
CA ARG A 266 -27.37 -6.11 4.33
C ARG A 266 -28.69 -5.46 3.93
N THR A 267 -28.73 -4.12 3.89
CA THR A 267 -29.94 -3.37 3.50
C THR A 267 -30.31 -3.63 2.03
N LEU A 268 -29.33 -3.72 1.13
CA LEU A 268 -29.59 -4.12 -0.27
C LEU A 268 -30.21 -5.51 -0.35
N THR A 269 -29.76 -6.45 0.47
CA THR A 269 -30.31 -7.80 0.51
C THR A 269 -31.76 -7.81 0.99
N GLU A 270 -32.08 -7.03 2.00
CA GLU A 270 -33.46 -6.87 2.48
C GLU A 270 -34.40 -6.28 1.39
N GLN A 271 -33.87 -5.37 0.57
CA GLN A 271 -34.66 -4.69 -0.48
C GLN A 271 -34.73 -5.46 -1.81
N MET A 272 -33.66 -6.13 -2.21
CA MET A 272 -33.52 -6.74 -3.55
C MET A 272 -33.58 -8.27 -3.53
N GLY A 273 -33.46 -8.90 -2.38
CA GLY A 273 -33.51 -10.37 -2.24
C GLY A 273 -32.45 -11.05 -3.11
N GLU A 274 -32.89 -11.94 -4.02
CA GLU A 274 -31.99 -12.67 -4.93
C GLU A 274 -31.33 -11.81 -6.01
N GLN A 275 -31.84 -10.62 -6.27
CA GLN A 275 -31.25 -9.68 -7.25
C GLN A 275 -30.06 -8.87 -6.67
N THR A 276 -29.79 -8.99 -5.38
CA THR A 276 -28.65 -8.30 -4.76
C THR A 276 -27.35 -8.70 -5.45
N PRO A 277 -26.50 -7.76 -5.87
CA PRO A 277 -25.20 -8.10 -6.46
C PRO A 277 -24.30 -8.79 -5.43
N SER A 278 -23.30 -9.52 -5.91
CA SER A 278 -22.26 -10.06 -5.03
C SER A 278 -21.22 -9.01 -4.67
N LEU A 279 -20.62 -9.11 -3.48
CA LEU A 279 -19.46 -8.33 -3.06
C LEU A 279 -18.29 -9.27 -2.82
N VAL A 280 -17.14 -8.95 -3.40
CA VAL A 280 -15.89 -9.68 -3.20
C VAL A 280 -14.90 -8.78 -2.47
N LEU A 281 -14.56 -9.15 -1.24
CA LEU A 281 -13.52 -8.49 -0.45
C LEU A 281 -12.20 -9.23 -0.66
N ILE A 282 -11.24 -8.58 -1.30
CA ILE A 282 -9.94 -9.16 -1.62
C ILE A 282 -8.89 -8.56 -0.68
N GLY A 283 -8.50 -9.32 0.33
CA GLY A 283 -7.51 -8.90 1.30
C GLY A 283 -7.51 -9.76 2.55
N ARG A 284 -6.38 -9.69 3.27
CA ARG A 284 -6.23 -10.40 4.53
C ARG A 284 -6.97 -9.68 5.67
N TYR A 285 -7.28 -10.41 6.70
CA TYR A 285 -7.74 -9.84 7.96
C TYR A 285 -6.61 -9.02 8.62
N GLY A 286 -6.90 -7.75 8.95
CA GLY A 286 -5.98 -6.81 9.57
C GLY A 286 -6.18 -6.72 11.09
N TRP A 287 -6.35 -5.53 11.57
CA TRP A 287 -6.58 -5.20 12.99
C TRP A 287 -7.78 -4.26 13.11
N GLU A 288 -8.32 -4.09 14.31
CA GLU A 288 -9.52 -3.28 14.57
C GLU A 288 -10.64 -3.58 13.57
N ASN A 289 -11.01 -4.88 13.47
CA ASN A 289 -11.94 -5.39 12.46
C ASN A 289 -12.99 -6.34 13.05
N GLU A 290 -13.24 -6.27 14.34
CA GLU A 290 -14.18 -7.17 15.05
C GLU A 290 -15.60 -7.04 14.50
N ALA A 291 -16.03 -5.82 14.15
CA ALA A 291 -17.36 -5.57 13.58
C ALA A 291 -17.49 -6.22 12.20
N GLU A 292 -16.49 -6.06 11.33
CA GLU A 292 -16.43 -6.67 10.00
C GLU A 292 -16.46 -8.20 10.09
N LEU A 293 -15.65 -8.77 10.98
CA LEU A 293 -15.62 -10.21 11.20
C LEU A 293 -16.96 -10.74 11.71
N ALA A 294 -17.56 -10.03 12.66
CA ALA A 294 -18.88 -10.40 13.18
C ALA A 294 -19.94 -10.44 12.07
N MET A 295 -19.98 -9.41 11.23
CA MET A 295 -20.89 -9.34 10.09
C MET A 295 -20.60 -10.41 9.05
N LEU A 296 -19.36 -10.56 8.64
CA LEU A 296 -18.97 -11.55 7.63
C LEU A 296 -19.32 -12.98 8.03
N HIS A 297 -19.15 -13.34 9.30
CA HIS A 297 -19.31 -14.71 9.75
C HIS A 297 -20.69 -15.03 10.29
N ARG A 298 -21.47 -14.05 10.77
CA ARG A 298 -22.69 -14.29 11.51
C ARG A 298 -23.97 -13.65 10.93
N CYS A 299 -23.85 -12.68 9.99
CA CYS A 299 -24.99 -12.02 9.38
C CYS A 299 -25.60 -12.91 8.29
N PRO A 300 -26.86 -13.41 8.45
CA PRO A 300 -27.47 -14.30 7.47
C PRO A 300 -27.67 -13.66 6.09
N GLU A 301 -28.01 -12.37 6.05
CA GLU A 301 -28.27 -11.62 4.81
C GLU A 301 -27.03 -11.52 3.92
N LEU A 302 -25.83 -11.64 4.49
CA LEU A 302 -24.58 -11.58 3.76
C LEU A 302 -24.10 -12.95 3.25
N GLN A 303 -24.71 -14.06 3.75
CA GLN A 303 -24.28 -15.40 3.32
C GLN A 303 -24.59 -15.63 1.83
N GLY A 304 -23.61 -16.19 1.11
CA GLY A 304 -23.69 -16.40 -0.33
C GLY A 304 -23.67 -15.13 -1.20
N ARG A 305 -23.61 -13.95 -0.58
CA ARG A 305 -23.60 -12.64 -1.27
C ARG A 305 -22.27 -11.88 -1.12
N VAL A 306 -21.68 -11.99 0.06
CA VAL A 306 -20.40 -11.34 0.33
C VAL A 306 -19.33 -12.41 0.51
N HIS A 307 -18.33 -12.43 -0.34
CA HIS A 307 -17.21 -13.37 -0.31
C HIS A 307 -15.94 -12.66 0.12
N GLN A 308 -15.02 -13.37 0.76
CA GLN A 308 -13.70 -12.85 1.13
C GLN A 308 -12.63 -13.83 0.70
N ALA A 309 -11.58 -13.32 0.05
CA ALA A 309 -10.41 -14.09 -0.33
C ALA A 309 -9.12 -13.28 -0.13
N GLU A 310 -8.00 -13.96 0.08
CA GLU A 310 -6.69 -13.30 0.22
C GLU A 310 -5.62 -14.05 -0.56
N GLY A 311 -4.51 -13.36 -0.88
CA GLY A 311 -3.30 -13.97 -1.43
C GLY A 311 -3.50 -14.63 -2.81
N MET A 312 -4.48 -14.20 -3.60
CA MET A 312 -4.65 -14.64 -4.98
C MET A 312 -3.56 -14.08 -5.88
N SER A 313 -3.42 -14.65 -7.08
CA SER A 313 -2.50 -14.15 -8.09
C SER A 313 -2.92 -12.76 -8.59
N ASP A 314 -1.95 -11.94 -9.02
CA ASP A 314 -2.25 -10.63 -9.63
C ASP A 314 -3.11 -10.79 -10.89
N ARG A 315 -2.90 -11.87 -11.67
CA ARG A 315 -3.73 -12.20 -12.83
C ARG A 315 -5.19 -12.43 -12.45
N LEU A 316 -5.46 -13.21 -11.40
CA LEU A 316 -6.83 -13.45 -10.93
C LEU A 316 -7.44 -12.18 -10.35
N LEU A 317 -6.68 -11.40 -9.59
CA LEU A 317 -7.10 -10.10 -9.09
C LEU A 317 -7.52 -9.18 -10.25
N THR A 318 -6.69 -9.06 -11.29
CA THR A 318 -6.98 -8.25 -12.47
C THR A 318 -8.26 -8.73 -13.18
N ARG A 319 -8.42 -10.06 -13.38
CA ARG A 319 -9.63 -10.64 -13.97
C ARG A 319 -10.90 -10.29 -13.18
N LEU A 320 -10.83 -10.38 -11.84
CA LEU A 320 -11.93 -10.03 -10.96
C LEU A 320 -12.24 -8.53 -11.02
N MET A 321 -11.23 -7.66 -11.05
CA MET A 321 -11.45 -6.22 -11.18
C MET A 321 -12.08 -5.86 -12.52
N LEU A 322 -11.54 -6.38 -13.63
CA LEU A 322 -12.04 -6.10 -14.99
C LEU A 322 -13.49 -6.56 -15.18
N GLY A 323 -13.88 -7.69 -14.61
CA GLY A 323 -15.24 -8.23 -14.71
C GLY A 323 -16.24 -7.59 -13.74
N ALA A 324 -15.79 -6.87 -12.72
CA ALA A 324 -16.66 -6.22 -11.74
C ALA A 324 -17.47 -5.08 -12.36
N GLN A 325 -18.65 -4.80 -11.80
CA GLN A 325 -19.46 -3.61 -12.12
C GLN A 325 -18.71 -2.34 -11.70
N ALA A 326 -18.07 -2.36 -10.54
CA ALA A 326 -17.12 -1.35 -10.08
C ALA A 326 -16.20 -1.92 -9.00
N VAL A 327 -15.06 -1.26 -8.84
CA VAL A 327 -14.27 -1.38 -7.61
C VAL A 327 -14.83 -0.40 -6.58
N LEU A 328 -14.85 -0.80 -5.30
CA LEU A 328 -15.30 0.01 -4.19
C LEU A 328 -14.12 0.41 -3.31
N SER A 329 -13.95 1.70 -3.08
CA SER A 329 -13.02 2.23 -2.08
C SER A 329 -13.74 3.12 -1.05
N PRO A 330 -14.41 2.51 -0.05
CA PRO A 330 -15.23 3.24 0.92
C PRO A 330 -14.41 3.81 2.09
N SER A 331 -13.10 3.88 1.96
CA SER A 331 -12.17 4.26 3.02
C SER A 331 -12.53 5.57 3.70
N SER A 332 -12.46 5.62 5.03
CA SER A 332 -12.64 6.86 5.80
C SER A 332 -11.43 7.79 5.67
N VAL A 333 -10.24 7.23 5.49
CA VAL A 333 -8.99 7.96 5.35
C VAL A 333 -7.95 7.14 4.58
N GLU A 334 -7.16 7.81 3.75
CA GLU A 334 -6.04 7.24 2.99
C GLU A 334 -4.88 8.23 2.88
N GLY A 335 -3.67 7.71 2.63
CA GLY A 335 -2.55 8.52 2.18
C GLY A 335 -2.48 8.60 0.65
N PHE A 336 -2.81 7.48 -0.04
CA PHE A 336 -2.76 7.35 -1.50
C PHE A 336 -3.89 6.49 -2.07
N ASP A 337 -4.07 5.27 -1.57
CA ASP A 337 -5.00 4.24 -2.04
C ASP A 337 -4.65 3.64 -3.41
N LEU A 338 -3.54 2.90 -3.46
CA LEU A 338 -3.09 2.18 -4.66
C LEU A 338 -4.20 1.37 -5.36
N PRO A 339 -5.06 0.59 -4.67
CA PRO A 339 -6.14 -0.16 -5.33
C PRO A 339 -7.13 0.69 -6.11
N ALA A 340 -7.45 1.90 -5.64
CA ALA A 340 -8.32 2.83 -6.36
C ALA A 340 -7.65 3.35 -7.65
N VAL A 341 -6.36 3.66 -7.56
CA VAL A 341 -5.54 4.08 -8.72
C VAL A 341 -5.37 2.93 -9.71
N GLU A 342 -5.13 1.70 -9.22
CA GLU A 342 -5.05 0.47 -10.03
C GLU A 342 -6.37 0.21 -10.79
N ALA A 343 -7.52 0.34 -10.13
CA ALA A 343 -8.83 0.18 -10.76
C ALA A 343 -9.04 1.19 -11.88
N SER A 344 -8.71 2.46 -11.64
CA SER A 344 -8.80 3.52 -12.64
C SER A 344 -7.87 3.28 -13.83
N ALA A 345 -6.65 2.81 -13.59
CA ALA A 345 -5.68 2.49 -14.64
C ALA A 345 -6.12 1.30 -15.51
N LEU A 346 -6.86 0.35 -14.93
CA LEU A 346 -7.46 -0.78 -15.64
C LEU A 346 -8.72 -0.40 -16.44
N GLY A 347 -9.19 0.85 -16.35
CA GLY A 347 -10.45 1.27 -16.97
C GLY A 347 -11.67 0.60 -16.30
N VAL A 348 -11.59 0.28 -15.02
CA VAL A 348 -12.70 -0.26 -14.24
C VAL A 348 -13.44 0.88 -13.55
N PRO A 349 -14.79 0.94 -13.62
CA PRO A 349 -15.55 1.93 -12.86
C PRO A 349 -15.20 1.90 -11.38
N LEU A 350 -15.11 3.07 -10.77
CA LEU A 350 -14.75 3.22 -9.36
C LEU A 350 -15.83 4.01 -8.61
N ILE A 351 -16.29 3.47 -7.48
CA ILE A 351 -17.07 4.18 -6.49
C ILE A 351 -16.18 4.35 -5.26
N ALA A 352 -15.87 5.57 -4.88
CA ALA A 352 -14.93 5.86 -3.81
C ALA A 352 -15.49 6.89 -2.83
N SER A 353 -14.98 6.89 -1.61
CA SER A 353 -15.28 7.91 -0.62
C SER A 353 -14.81 9.28 -1.10
N ASP A 354 -15.60 10.32 -0.86
CA ASP A 354 -15.25 11.71 -1.14
C ASP A 354 -14.28 12.25 -0.07
N ILE A 355 -13.03 11.80 -0.15
CA ILE A 355 -11.93 12.20 0.73
C ILE A 355 -10.80 12.86 -0.06
N PRO A 356 -9.96 13.71 0.56
CA PRO A 356 -8.95 14.47 -0.17
C PRO A 356 -8.02 13.64 -1.08
N PRO A 357 -7.46 12.49 -0.67
CA PRO A 357 -6.64 11.69 -1.57
C PRO A 357 -7.40 11.16 -2.79
N HIS A 358 -8.67 10.78 -2.64
CA HIS A 358 -9.48 10.32 -3.78
C HIS A 358 -9.80 11.46 -4.75
N ARG A 359 -10.11 12.68 -4.26
CA ARG A 359 -10.29 13.86 -5.12
C ARG A 359 -9.01 14.18 -5.90
N GLU A 360 -7.83 14.02 -5.28
CA GLU A 360 -6.54 14.26 -5.90
C GLU A 360 -6.19 13.21 -6.96
N LEU A 361 -6.36 11.94 -6.65
CA LEU A 361 -5.79 10.83 -7.42
C LEU A 361 -6.80 10.18 -8.38
N VAL A 362 -8.07 10.15 -8.01
CA VAL A 362 -9.16 9.48 -8.76
C VAL A 362 -10.42 10.33 -8.82
N GLY A 363 -10.28 11.64 -8.95
CA GLY A 363 -11.38 12.61 -8.94
C GLY A 363 -12.44 12.42 -10.03
N HIS A 364 -12.16 11.58 -11.04
CA HIS A 364 -13.11 11.15 -12.08
C HIS A 364 -14.05 10.04 -11.62
N ALA A 365 -13.79 9.39 -10.48
CA ALA A 365 -14.62 8.34 -9.90
C ALA A 365 -15.97 8.90 -9.40
N ARG A 366 -16.93 8.03 -9.16
CA ARG A 366 -18.14 8.41 -8.42
C ARG A 366 -17.79 8.58 -6.96
N LEU A 367 -17.54 9.82 -6.56
CA LEU A 367 -17.19 10.16 -5.18
C LEU A 367 -18.44 10.36 -4.33
N ILE A 368 -18.50 9.72 -3.16
CA ILE A 368 -19.65 9.72 -2.25
C ILE A 368 -19.13 9.90 -0.83
N ASP A 369 -19.82 10.70 -0.02
CA ASP A 369 -19.49 10.83 1.41
C ASP A 369 -19.38 9.43 2.05
N PRO A 370 -18.31 9.14 2.81
CA PRO A 370 -18.10 7.84 3.43
C PRO A 370 -19.18 7.43 4.43
N GLN A 371 -20.11 8.33 4.79
CA GLN A 371 -21.22 8.08 5.69
C GLN A 371 -22.59 8.11 5.00
N ASP A 372 -22.66 8.48 3.70
CA ASP A 372 -23.91 8.54 2.94
C ASP A 372 -24.37 7.15 2.45
N GLY A 373 -25.02 6.38 3.33
CA GLY A 373 -25.54 5.05 3.00
C GLY A 373 -26.52 5.04 1.84
N PHE A 374 -27.34 6.07 1.66
CA PHE A 374 -28.27 6.16 0.54
C PHE A 374 -27.55 6.41 -0.79
N GLY A 375 -26.57 7.29 -0.82
CA GLY A 375 -25.75 7.54 -2.00
C GLY A 375 -25.01 6.28 -2.44
N TRP A 376 -24.39 5.54 -1.49
CA TRP A 376 -23.73 4.26 -1.78
C TRP A 376 -24.71 3.22 -2.30
N MET A 377 -25.87 3.04 -1.66
CA MET A 377 -26.90 2.10 -2.13
C MET A 377 -27.39 2.45 -3.54
N SER A 378 -27.66 3.74 -3.82
CA SER A 378 -28.08 4.19 -5.14
C SER A 378 -27.01 3.88 -6.20
N ALA A 379 -25.76 4.22 -5.93
CA ALA A 379 -24.66 3.96 -6.83
C ALA A 379 -24.50 2.47 -7.17
N ILE A 380 -24.59 1.61 -6.14
CA ILE A 380 -24.49 0.16 -6.31
C ILE A 380 -25.67 -0.38 -7.12
N LYS A 381 -26.89 0.09 -6.88
CA LYS A 381 -28.08 -0.29 -7.66
C LYS A 381 -27.94 0.13 -9.13
N ASP A 382 -27.58 1.39 -9.38
CA ASP A 382 -27.41 1.94 -10.73
C ASP A 382 -26.40 1.10 -11.53
N TYR A 383 -25.23 0.84 -10.94
CA TYR A 383 -24.14 0.09 -11.58
C TYR A 383 -24.45 -1.42 -11.70
N SER A 384 -25.34 -1.96 -10.83
CA SER A 384 -25.79 -3.34 -10.96
C SER A 384 -26.69 -3.54 -12.20
N ILE A 385 -27.45 -2.51 -12.60
CA ILE A 385 -28.30 -2.53 -13.77
C ILE A 385 -27.47 -2.32 -15.03
N GLN A 386 -26.60 -1.32 -15.01
CA GLN A 386 -25.77 -0.97 -16.14
C GLN A 386 -24.38 -0.55 -15.68
N LYS A 387 -23.36 -1.31 -16.10
CA LYS A 387 -21.96 -0.95 -15.88
C LYS A 387 -21.66 0.32 -16.69
N PRO A 388 -21.25 1.43 -16.05
CA PRO A 388 -20.86 2.62 -16.80
C PRO A 388 -19.54 2.42 -17.53
N GLU A 389 -19.28 3.23 -18.53
CA GLU A 389 -17.94 3.37 -19.09
C GLU A 389 -17.04 4.07 -18.08
N ALA A 390 -15.84 3.53 -17.88
CA ALA A 390 -14.85 4.19 -17.06
C ALA A 390 -14.25 5.37 -17.86
N PRO A 391 -14.11 6.55 -17.23
CA PRO A 391 -13.43 7.68 -17.86
C PRO A 391 -11.98 7.35 -18.20
N GLN A 392 -11.43 7.99 -19.24
CA GLN A 392 -10.01 7.89 -19.52
C GLN A 392 -9.20 8.41 -18.33
N TYR A 393 -8.19 7.62 -17.93
CA TYR A 393 -7.35 7.93 -16.80
C TYR A 393 -5.87 7.76 -17.14
N THR A 394 -5.08 8.76 -16.81
CA THR A 394 -3.62 8.68 -16.90
C THR A 394 -3.06 8.39 -15.53
N ALA A 395 -2.68 7.16 -15.31
CA ALA A 395 -2.13 6.75 -14.04
C ALA A 395 -0.75 7.40 -13.79
N PRO A 396 -0.42 7.72 -12.53
CA PRO A 396 0.95 8.07 -12.17
C PRO A 396 1.88 6.88 -12.42
N ASP A 397 3.11 7.17 -12.84
CA ASP A 397 4.11 6.16 -13.16
C ASP A 397 5.41 6.37 -12.36
N TRP A 398 6.21 5.31 -12.25
CA TRP A 398 7.47 5.35 -11.55
C TRP A 398 8.53 6.22 -12.24
N ALA A 399 8.46 6.38 -13.57
CA ALA A 399 9.41 7.22 -14.29
C ALA A 399 9.27 8.69 -13.87
N ARG A 400 8.03 9.19 -13.80
CA ARG A 400 7.74 10.55 -13.32
C ARG A 400 8.07 10.71 -11.83
N HIS A 401 7.75 9.71 -11.01
CA HIS A 401 8.12 9.72 -9.59
C HIS A 401 9.63 9.89 -9.41
N PHE A 402 10.42 9.04 -10.07
CA PHE A 402 11.87 9.07 -9.95
C PHE A 402 12.51 10.27 -10.65
N ALA A 403 11.90 10.81 -11.70
CA ALA A 403 12.34 12.07 -12.29
C ALA A 403 12.26 13.22 -11.27
N ILE A 404 11.17 13.31 -10.49
CA ILE A 404 11.04 14.31 -9.41
C ILE A 404 12.14 14.12 -8.37
N VAL A 405 12.36 12.89 -7.89
CA VAL A 405 13.37 12.58 -6.87
C VAL A 405 14.79 12.88 -7.38
N ASP A 406 15.09 12.52 -8.62
CA ASP A 406 16.40 12.74 -9.21
C ASP A 406 16.67 14.22 -9.49
N GLU A 407 15.77 14.88 -10.22
CA GLU A 407 15.99 16.25 -10.69
C GLU A 407 15.92 17.28 -9.56
N ARG A 408 14.98 17.11 -8.62
CA ARG A 408 14.77 18.10 -7.57
C ARG A 408 15.58 17.85 -6.32
N ILE A 409 16.06 16.62 -6.09
CA ILE A 409 16.78 16.27 -4.87
C ILE A 409 18.20 15.74 -5.15
N LEU A 410 18.34 14.62 -5.89
CA LEU A 410 19.63 13.93 -5.97
C LEU A 410 20.66 14.67 -6.83
N LYS A 411 20.27 15.20 -8.00
CA LYS A 411 21.18 15.99 -8.86
C LYS A 411 21.71 17.24 -8.16
N PRO A 412 20.90 18.09 -7.51
CA PRO A 412 21.40 19.21 -6.71
C PRO A 412 22.38 18.77 -5.60
N LEU A 413 22.07 17.69 -4.89
CA LEU A 413 22.96 17.15 -3.86
C LEU A 413 24.28 16.64 -4.44
N ALA A 414 24.26 15.98 -5.61
CA ALA A 414 25.47 15.50 -6.28
C ALA A 414 26.38 16.64 -6.70
N THR A 415 25.82 17.74 -7.21
CA THR A 415 26.58 18.94 -7.56
C THR A 415 27.26 19.55 -6.33
N LEU A 416 26.54 19.70 -5.23
CA LEU A 416 27.08 20.21 -3.97
C LEU A 416 28.15 19.29 -3.37
N HIS A 417 28.01 17.99 -3.53
CA HIS A 417 28.96 17.00 -3.01
C HIS A 417 30.27 16.96 -3.80
N GLN A 418 30.26 17.29 -5.09
CA GLN A 418 31.45 17.38 -5.95
C GLN A 418 32.27 18.66 -5.72
N GLN A 419 31.67 19.70 -5.14
CA GLN A 419 32.30 20.98 -4.83
C GLN A 419 32.99 20.99 -3.46
N ARG A 420 32.79 19.98 -2.64
CA ARG A 420 33.46 19.78 -1.34
C ARG A 420 34.63 18.84 -1.46
#